data_45cf6dd6c55867b95379e998fc32c3a8
#
_entry.id   45cf6dd6c55867b95379e998fc32c3a8
#
_cell.length_a   1.000
_cell.length_b   1.000
_cell.length_c   1.000
_cell.angle_alpha   90.00
_cell.angle_beta   90.00
_cell.angle_gamma   90.00
#
_symmetry.space_group_name_H-M   'P 1'
#
loop_
_entity.id
_entity.type
_entity.pdbx_description
1 polymer ?
#
loop_
_entity_poly.entity_id
_entity_poly.type
_entity_poly.pdbx_seq_one_letter_code
_entity_poly.pdbx_strand_id
1 'polypeptide(L)'
;SRLLGHKGGVYTIGFPQEGEANGNGTVSPGIALPGETPWRTITVGKTLAPIVETTVPFDVVKPLYPAKGEYTYGRGSWSWIIGMDGSTNYKEQLRYIDFSAAMGYQSVLVDALWDKQIGREKIEEFG
;
A
#
# COMPACT_ATOMS: atom_id res chain seq x y z
N SER A 1 7.39 10.47 5.56
CA SER A 1 8.80 10.56 6.00
C SER A 1 9.51 9.23 5.87
N ARG A 2 10.78 9.26 5.60
CA ARG A 2 11.66 8.10 5.45
C ARG A 2 13.04 8.39 6.04
N LEU A 3 13.84 7.37 6.25
CA LEU A 3 15.26 7.54 6.56
C LEU A 3 16.01 7.86 5.25
N LEU A 4 16.65 9.01 5.18
CA LEU A 4 17.45 9.43 4.02
C LEU A 4 18.89 8.89 4.08
N GLY A 5 19.42 8.68 5.27
CA GLY A 5 20.77 8.20 5.47
C GLY A 5 21.20 8.28 6.92
N HIS A 6 22.45 7.90 7.16
CA HIS A 6 23.05 8.01 8.49
C HIS A 6 24.53 8.43 8.42
N LYS A 7 24.99 9.11 9.42
CA LYS A 7 26.40 9.45 9.62
C LYS A 7 26.70 9.51 11.11
N GLY A 8 27.75 8.79 11.54
CA GLY A 8 28.18 8.81 12.95
C GLY A 8 27.11 8.38 13.94
N GLY A 9 26.25 7.41 13.58
CA GLY A 9 25.16 6.94 14.43
C GLY A 9 23.91 7.82 14.42
N VAL A 10 23.91 8.94 13.70
CA VAL A 10 22.76 9.82 13.58
C VAL A 10 22.01 9.52 12.29
N TYR A 11 20.71 9.25 12.39
CA TYR A 11 19.82 9.04 11.27
C TYR A 11 19.11 10.34 10.87
N THR A 12 19.10 10.61 9.58
CA THR A 12 18.37 11.77 9.03
C THR A 12 17.01 11.32 8.54
N ILE A 13 15.96 11.94 9.05
CA ILE A 13 14.60 11.76 8.59
C ILE A 13 14.31 12.80 7.51
N GLY A 14 13.77 12.33 6.39
CA GLY A 14 13.39 13.21 5.28
C GLY A 14 11.95 13.03 4.85
N PHE A 15 11.53 13.97 4.04
CA PHE A 15 10.21 14.03 3.40
C PHE A 15 10.39 13.76 1.90
N PRO A 16 9.31 13.70 1.10
CA PRO A 16 9.45 13.58 -0.33
C PRO A 16 10.44 14.59 -0.90
N GLN A 17 11.32 14.14 -1.78
CA GLN A 17 12.24 15.01 -2.48
C GLN A 17 11.55 15.61 -3.71
N GLU A 18 12.09 16.68 -4.24
CA GLU A 18 11.59 17.28 -5.46
C GLU A 18 11.53 16.25 -6.59
N GLY A 19 10.39 16.17 -7.27
CA GLY A 19 10.14 15.18 -8.33
C GLY A 19 9.69 13.80 -7.86
N GLU A 20 9.76 13.47 -6.57
CA GLU A 20 9.20 12.23 -6.05
C GLU A 20 7.66 12.27 -6.03
N ALA A 21 7.03 11.08 -6.06
CA ALA A 21 5.58 10.92 -6.03
C ALA A 21 4.85 11.76 -7.10
N ASN A 22 5.45 11.89 -8.29
CA ASN A 22 4.94 12.74 -9.39
C ASN A 22 4.72 14.21 -8.98
N GLY A 23 5.55 14.73 -8.11
CA GLY A 23 5.45 16.11 -7.60
C GLY A 23 4.38 16.32 -6.53
N ASN A 24 3.77 15.25 -6.04
CA ASN A 24 2.80 15.34 -4.95
C ASN A 24 3.49 15.35 -3.58
N GLY A 25 3.01 16.21 -2.71
CA GLY A 25 3.57 16.38 -1.37
C GLY A 25 4.59 17.51 -1.27
N THR A 26 5.05 17.76 -0.07
CA THR A 26 6.02 18.83 0.23
C THR A 26 7.33 18.24 0.71
N VAL A 27 8.44 18.89 0.35
CA VAL A 27 9.79 18.54 0.82
C VAL A 27 10.02 18.94 2.28
N SER A 28 9.12 19.74 2.85
CA SER A 28 9.15 20.16 4.25
C SER A 28 7.83 19.80 4.95
N PRO A 29 7.87 19.49 6.24
CA PRO A 29 6.65 19.21 6.98
C PRO A 29 5.82 20.50 7.12
N GLY A 30 4.53 20.40 6.76
CA GLY A 30 3.56 21.47 6.97
C GLY A 30 2.72 21.19 8.22
N ILE A 31 3.30 21.32 9.40
CA ILE A 31 2.60 21.11 10.67
C ILE A 31 2.41 22.45 11.37
N ALA A 32 1.15 22.78 11.68
CA ALA A 32 0.86 23.90 12.56
C ALA A 32 1.22 23.54 14.01
N LEU A 33 1.84 24.47 14.72
CA LEU A 33 2.18 24.29 16.14
C LEU A 33 1.23 25.09 17.05
N PRO A 34 0.82 24.52 18.17
CA PRO A 34 1.12 23.18 18.68
C PRO A 34 0.44 22.07 17.87
N GLY A 35 1.11 20.95 17.68
CA GLY A 35 0.60 19.82 16.90
C GLY A 35 1.32 18.53 17.22
N GLU A 36 0.73 17.42 16.80
CA GLU A 36 1.27 16.07 16.99
C GLU A 36 1.68 15.47 15.64
N THR A 37 2.75 14.69 15.66
CA THR A 37 3.16 13.89 14.50
C THR A 37 2.61 12.47 14.61
N PRO A 38 2.39 11.75 13.50
CA PRO A 38 2.10 10.34 13.57
C PRO A 38 3.19 9.55 14.29
N TRP A 39 2.81 8.52 15.01
CA TRP A 39 3.74 7.58 15.59
C TRP A 39 4.60 6.93 14.51
N ARG A 40 5.86 6.70 14.87
CA ARG A 40 6.80 5.96 14.04
C ARG A 40 7.49 4.93 14.91
N THR A 41 7.50 3.70 14.46
CA THR A 41 8.17 2.60 15.17
C THR A 41 9.36 2.12 14.36
N ILE A 42 10.42 1.74 15.05
CA ILE A 42 11.60 1.11 14.46
C ILE A 42 11.84 -0.18 15.22
N THR A 43 11.69 -1.29 14.52
CA THR A 43 11.96 -2.62 15.09
C THR A 43 13.33 -3.08 14.63
N VAL A 44 14.18 -3.42 15.58
CA VAL A 44 15.54 -3.92 15.34
C VAL A 44 15.74 -5.26 16.01
N GLY A 45 16.52 -6.13 15.37
CA GLY A 45 16.84 -7.45 15.92
C GLY A 45 18.04 -8.08 15.21
N LYS A 46 18.63 -9.07 15.86
CA LYS A 46 19.71 -9.88 15.26
C LYS A 46 19.17 -10.92 14.27
N THR A 47 17.89 -11.19 14.29
CA THR A 47 17.17 -12.13 13.42
C THR A 47 15.93 -11.46 12.88
N LEU A 48 15.20 -12.12 11.98
CA LEU A 48 13.93 -11.62 11.45
C LEU A 48 12.75 -11.78 12.43
N ALA A 49 12.88 -12.61 13.46
CA ALA A 49 11.80 -12.88 14.40
C ALA A 49 11.21 -11.60 15.02
N PRO A 50 11.98 -10.66 15.60
CA PRO A 50 11.42 -9.42 16.14
C PRO A 50 10.64 -8.59 15.12
N ILE A 51 11.00 -8.66 13.84
CA ILE A 51 10.30 -7.91 12.78
C ILE A 51 8.94 -8.55 12.48
N VAL A 52 8.88 -9.88 12.48
CA VAL A 52 7.65 -10.64 12.19
C VAL A 52 6.70 -10.66 13.39
N GLU A 53 7.24 -10.74 14.61
CA GLU A 53 6.48 -10.94 15.83
C GLU A 53 6.06 -9.64 16.53
N THR A 54 6.60 -8.48 16.10
CA THR A 54 6.32 -7.20 16.79
C THR A 54 4.86 -6.80 16.70
N THR A 55 4.28 -6.46 17.82
CA THR A 55 2.93 -5.88 17.94
C THR A 55 2.95 -4.38 18.18
N VAL A 56 4.13 -3.78 18.35
CA VAL A 56 4.30 -2.37 18.72
C VAL A 56 3.45 -1.40 17.88
N PRO A 57 3.33 -1.53 16.54
CA PRO A 57 2.47 -0.64 15.76
C PRO A 57 1.00 -0.67 16.17
N PHE A 58 0.54 -1.78 16.71
CA PHE A 58 -0.85 -1.97 17.18
C PHE A 58 -1.03 -1.60 18.65
N ASP A 59 0.06 -1.59 19.41
CA ASP A 59 0.03 -1.29 20.85
C ASP A 59 0.04 0.22 21.11
N VAL A 60 0.67 1.02 20.25
CA VAL A 60 0.83 2.47 20.46
C VAL A 60 -0.38 3.28 19.99
N VAL A 61 -1.19 2.78 19.07
CA VAL A 61 -2.41 3.44 18.60
C VAL A 61 -3.55 2.45 18.43
N LYS A 62 -4.76 2.91 18.74
CA LYS A 62 -5.97 2.15 18.44
C LYS A 62 -6.23 2.16 16.92
N PRO A 63 -6.77 1.08 16.35
CA PRO A 63 -7.22 1.09 14.96
C PRO A 63 -8.19 2.24 14.70
N LEU A 64 -7.88 3.08 13.71
CA LEU A 64 -8.75 4.19 13.32
C LEU A 64 -10.04 3.69 12.65
N TYR A 65 -9.89 2.60 11.90
CA TYR A 65 -10.99 1.96 11.17
C TYR A 65 -11.07 0.47 11.55
N PRO A 66 -11.80 0.15 12.63
CA PRO A 66 -12.03 -1.27 12.95
C PRO A 66 -12.85 -1.93 11.84
N ALA A 67 -12.54 -3.19 11.58
CA ALA A 67 -13.31 -3.99 10.66
C ALA A 67 -14.77 -4.06 11.10
N LYS A 68 -15.70 -3.77 10.19
CA LYS A 68 -17.15 -3.79 10.47
C LYS A 68 -17.80 -5.15 10.20
N GLY A 69 -17.04 -6.11 9.75
CA GLY A 69 -17.53 -7.45 9.42
C GLY A 69 -16.41 -8.47 9.36
N GLU A 70 -16.78 -9.70 9.15
CA GLU A 70 -15.85 -10.78 8.89
C GLU A 70 -15.40 -10.74 7.43
N TYR A 71 -14.11 -10.95 7.20
CA TYR A 71 -13.53 -11.01 5.87
C TYR A 71 -13.17 -12.46 5.53
N THR A 72 -13.56 -12.89 4.36
CA THR A 72 -13.17 -14.20 3.84
C THR A 72 -11.80 -14.09 3.21
N TYR A 73 -10.86 -14.85 3.74
CA TYR A 73 -9.53 -14.97 3.14
C TYR A 73 -9.58 -15.98 2.00
N GLY A 74 -8.79 -15.75 0.98
CA GLY A 74 -8.76 -16.63 -0.17
C GLY A 74 -7.60 -16.34 -1.09
N ARG A 75 -7.57 -17.08 -2.20
CA ARG A 75 -6.61 -16.84 -3.29
C ARG A 75 -7.17 -15.80 -4.24
N GLY A 76 -6.29 -14.99 -4.78
CA GLY A 76 -6.61 -14.02 -5.81
C GLY A 76 -5.58 -14.01 -6.91
N SER A 77 -5.93 -13.44 -8.05
CA SER A 77 -4.99 -13.15 -9.11
C SER A 77 -4.67 -11.66 -9.18
N TRP A 78 -3.53 -11.34 -9.74
CA TRP A 78 -3.02 -9.99 -9.90
C TRP A 78 -2.23 -9.87 -11.21
N SER A 79 -2.72 -9.07 -12.13
CA SER A 79 -2.16 -8.95 -13.48
C SER A 79 -0.78 -8.29 -13.51
N TRP A 80 -0.51 -7.39 -12.58
CA TRP A 80 0.71 -6.60 -12.56
C TRP A 80 1.99 -7.45 -12.47
N ILE A 81 1.95 -8.58 -11.78
CA ILE A 81 3.12 -9.46 -11.61
C ILE A 81 3.73 -9.89 -12.97
N ILE A 82 2.89 -10.06 -13.98
CA ILE A 82 3.33 -10.46 -15.32
C ILE A 82 3.31 -9.28 -16.29
N GLY A 83 2.24 -8.51 -16.27
CA GLY A 83 1.96 -7.48 -17.27
C GLY A 83 2.42 -6.07 -16.90
N MET A 84 2.93 -5.87 -15.69
CA MET A 84 3.36 -4.57 -15.16
C MET A 84 2.25 -3.50 -15.32
N ASP A 85 2.63 -2.22 -15.38
CA ASP A 85 1.68 -1.10 -15.43
C ASP A 85 0.75 -1.11 -16.65
N GLY A 86 1.17 -1.77 -17.74
CA GLY A 86 0.36 -1.93 -18.95
C GLY A 86 -0.80 -2.91 -18.81
N SER A 87 -0.85 -3.68 -17.73
CA SER A 87 -1.91 -4.68 -17.52
C SER A 87 -3.17 -4.12 -16.86
N THR A 88 -3.14 -2.91 -16.32
CA THR A 88 -4.30 -2.27 -15.71
C THR A 88 -5.22 -1.70 -16.78
N ASN A 89 -5.69 -2.55 -17.68
CA ASN A 89 -6.66 -2.18 -18.70
C ASN A 89 -7.84 -3.16 -18.71
N TYR A 90 -8.98 -2.73 -19.20
CA TYR A 90 -10.22 -3.48 -19.14
C TYR A 90 -10.11 -4.91 -19.69
N LYS A 91 -9.50 -5.06 -20.87
CA LYS A 91 -9.37 -6.37 -21.54
C LYS A 91 -8.50 -7.35 -20.74
N GLU A 92 -7.39 -6.89 -20.21
CA GLU A 92 -6.52 -7.74 -19.40
C GLU A 92 -7.19 -8.10 -18.07
N GLN A 93 -7.91 -7.18 -17.45
CA GLN A 93 -8.63 -7.48 -16.22
C GLN A 93 -9.70 -8.55 -16.43
N LEU A 94 -10.47 -8.50 -17.52
CA LEU A 94 -11.42 -9.57 -17.85
C LEU A 94 -10.73 -10.94 -17.94
N ARG A 95 -9.55 -11.04 -18.57
CA ARG A 95 -8.79 -12.29 -18.64
C ARG A 95 -8.43 -12.84 -17.26
N TYR A 96 -8.06 -11.97 -16.34
CA TYR A 96 -7.72 -12.36 -14.97
C TYR A 96 -8.95 -12.71 -14.14
N ILE A 97 -10.09 -12.10 -14.42
CA ILE A 97 -11.38 -12.45 -13.83
C ILE A 97 -11.78 -13.86 -14.28
N ASP A 98 -11.76 -14.11 -15.60
CA ASP A 98 -12.06 -15.43 -16.18
C ASP A 98 -11.12 -16.51 -15.64
N PHE A 99 -9.83 -16.21 -15.58
CA PHE A 99 -8.85 -17.11 -14.98
C PHE A 99 -9.14 -17.39 -13.52
N SER A 100 -9.42 -16.37 -12.73
CA SER A 100 -9.74 -16.53 -11.31
C SER A 100 -11.00 -17.35 -11.10
N ALA A 101 -12.03 -17.12 -11.89
CA ALA A 101 -13.26 -17.90 -11.86
C ALA A 101 -12.99 -19.37 -12.21
N ALA A 102 -12.25 -19.64 -13.27
CA ALA A 102 -11.89 -21.00 -13.68
C ALA A 102 -11.04 -21.74 -12.62
N MET A 103 -10.19 -21.02 -11.89
CA MET A 103 -9.35 -21.57 -10.83
C MET A 103 -10.03 -21.63 -9.47
N GLY A 104 -11.27 -21.15 -9.35
CA GLY A 104 -11.98 -21.07 -8.07
C GLY A 104 -11.33 -20.08 -7.09
N TYR A 105 -10.73 -19.01 -7.58
CA TYR A 105 -10.20 -17.95 -6.73
C TYR A 105 -11.30 -17.01 -6.27
N GLN A 106 -11.12 -16.44 -5.10
CA GLN A 106 -12.12 -15.60 -4.43
C GLN A 106 -12.04 -14.13 -4.85
N SER A 107 -10.93 -13.70 -5.45
CA SER A 107 -10.72 -12.29 -5.77
C SER A 107 -9.79 -12.07 -6.96
N VAL A 108 -9.90 -10.88 -7.54
CA VAL A 108 -8.94 -10.31 -8.49
C VAL A 108 -8.51 -8.97 -7.95
N LEU A 109 -7.20 -8.71 -7.94
CA LEU A 109 -6.66 -7.41 -7.58
C LEU A 109 -6.52 -6.57 -8.85
N VAL A 110 -7.29 -5.52 -8.95
CA VAL A 110 -7.11 -4.46 -9.96
C VAL A 110 -6.20 -3.39 -9.38
N ASP A 111 -5.06 -3.16 -10.02
CA ASP A 111 -3.97 -2.34 -9.47
C ASP A 111 -4.24 -0.83 -9.58
N ALA A 112 -3.28 -0.04 -9.08
CA ALA A 112 -3.29 1.41 -9.12
C ALA A 112 -3.56 1.97 -10.53
N LEU A 113 -4.07 3.18 -10.58
CA LEU A 113 -4.43 3.90 -11.82
C LEU A 113 -5.65 3.32 -12.57
N TRP A 114 -6.36 2.37 -12.00
CA TRP A 114 -7.59 1.80 -12.58
C TRP A 114 -8.64 2.89 -12.91
N ASP A 115 -8.70 3.92 -12.09
CA ASP A 115 -9.60 5.06 -12.27
C ASP A 115 -9.35 5.84 -13.56
N LYS A 116 -8.09 5.85 -14.03
CA LYS A 116 -7.68 6.50 -15.28
C LYS A 116 -7.65 5.55 -16.47
N GLN A 117 -7.20 4.31 -16.24
CA GLN A 117 -6.95 3.35 -17.32
C GLN A 117 -8.20 2.53 -17.68
N ILE A 118 -9.08 2.29 -16.72
CA ILE A 118 -10.35 1.57 -16.94
C ILE A 118 -11.53 2.52 -16.82
N GLY A 119 -11.56 3.35 -15.81
CA GLY A 119 -12.65 4.25 -15.47
C GLY A 119 -13.63 3.64 -14.46
N ARG A 120 -14.24 4.49 -13.65
CA ARG A 120 -15.14 4.06 -12.57
C ARG A 120 -16.36 3.30 -13.08
N GLU A 121 -16.97 3.79 -14.15
CA GLU A 121 -18.18 3.18 -14.74
C GLU A 121 -17.91 1.75 -15.20
N LYS A 122 -16.74 1.51 -15.79
CA LYS A 122 -16.38 0.18 -16.28
C LYS A 122 -15.89 -0.78 -15.19
N ILE A 123 -15.39 -0.27 -14.06
CA ILE A 123 -14.96 -1.14 -12.96
C ILE A 123 -16.18 -1.82 -12.31
N GLU A 124 -17.35 -1.18 -12.34
CA GLU A 124 -18.60 -1.74 -11.82
C GLU A 124 -19.11 -2.92 -12.65
N GLU A 125 -18.68 -3.04 -13.90
CA GLU A 125 -19.01 -4.17 -14.77
C GLU A 125 -18.29 -5.48 -14.37
N PHE A 126 -17.28 -5.39 -13.50
CA PHE A 126 -16.51 -6.55 -13.05
C PHE A 126 -17.16 -7.31 -11.88
N GLY A 127 -18.18 -6.73 -11.22
CA GLY A 127 -18.81 -7.24 -9.99
C GLY A 127 -20.21 -7.86 -10.20
#